data_a035db7ecb1dd17ec32a6577ca1e5e30
#
_entry.id   a035db7ecb1dd17ec32a6577ca1e5e30
#
_cell.length_a   1.000
_cell.length_b   1.000
_cell.length_c   1.000
_cell.angle_alpha   90.00
_cell.angle_beta   90.00
_cell.angle_gamma   90.00
#
_symmetry.space_group_name_H-M   'P 1'
#
loop_
_entity.id
_entity.type
_entity.pdbx_description
1 polymer ?
#
loop_
_entity_poly.entity_id
_entity_poly.type
_entity_poly.pdbx_seq_one_letter_code
_entity_poly.pdbx_strand_id
1 'polypeptide(L)'
;MSGRFANYSLPMPTDPDDWRRQGQEQDLPPGTVFLRRDYRALNERWEHDHCEMCWAKFMDPHFSAGHAQFIGEHPDVLTVGLVTKVEERRLERWVCGPCFEDFATELCWVLSAA
;
A
#
# COMPACT_ATOMS: atom_id res chain seq x y z
N MET A 1 -24.57 13.41 -15.89
CA MET A 1 -24.06 13.32 -16.35
C MET A 1 -23.38 13.45 -16.63
N SER A 2 -23.54 13.21 -16.41
CA SER A 2 -22.83 13.13 -16.90
C SER A 2 -22.10 12.89 -17.27
N GLY A 3 -22.13 12.62 -17.14
CA GLY A 3 -21.44 12.37 -17.76
C GLY A 3 -21.04 11.71 -17.82
N ARG A 4 -21.18 11.29 -17.72
CA ARG A 4 -20.78 10.62 -17.86
C ARG A 4 -20.42 10.17 -18.54
N PHE A 5 -20.42 10.02 -18.85
CA PHE A 5 -19.96 9.59 -19.47
C PHE A 5 -19.17 9.43 -20.05
N ALA A 6 -19.70 9.49 -20.32
CA ALA A 6 -18.66 9.52 -21.32
C ALA A 6 -17.34 8.89 -20.92
N ASN A 7 -16.83 9.18 -19.81
CA ASN A 7 -15.54 8.72 -19.32
C ASN A 7 -15.58 7.31 -18.74
N TYR A 8 -16.45 6.50 -19.24
CA TYR A 8 -16.71 5.19 -18.64
C TYR A 8 -15.67 4.15 -18.97
N SER A 9 -14.78 4.44 -19.91
CA SER A 9 -13.68 3.54 -20.21
C SER A 9 -12.58 3.64 -19.16
N LEU A 10 -12.65 4.62 -18.26
CA LEU A 10 -11.64 4.82 -17.22
C LEU A 10 -12.09 4.20 -15.91
N PRO A 11 -11.14 3.73 -15.08
CA PRO A 11 -11.51 3.29 -13.75
C PRO A 11 -12.18 4.40 -12.97
N MET A 12 -13.22 4.07 -12.24
CA MET A 12 -13.87 5.04 -11.39
C MET A 12 -13.00 5.35 -10.18
N PRO A 13 -12.89 6.62 -9.81
CA PRO A 13 -12.21 6.94 -8.56
C PRO A 13 -13.00 6.41 -7.37
N THR A 14 -12.35 6.23 -6.26
CA THR A 14 -13.04 5.83 -5.05
C THR A 14 -13.95 6.96 -4.59
N ASP A 15 -14.98 6.59 -3.81
CA ASP A 15 -15.93 7.54 -3.27
C ASP A 15 -15.18 8.64 -2.51
N PRO A 16 -15.55 9.91 -2.70
CA PRO A 16 -14.94 11.01 -1.93
C PRO A 16 -15.05 10.82 -0.42
N ASP A 17 -16.06 10.08 0.03
CA ASP A 17 -16.27 9.81 1.45
C ASP A 17 -15.65 8.49 1.88
N ASP A 18 -14.83 7.86 1.05
CA ASP A 18 -14.15 6.61 1.40
C ASP A 18 -13.36 6.82 2.69
N TRP A 19 -13.56 5.90 3.64
CA TRP A 19 -12.97 6.01 4.98
C TRP A 19 -11.45 6.05 4.96
N ARG A 20 -10.83 5.61 3.86
CA ARG A 20 -9.38 5.61 3.72
C ARG A 20 -8.81 7.00 3.40
N ARG A 21 -9.67 7.96 3.06
CA ARG A 21 -9.24 9.32 2.70
C ARG A 21 -9.15 10.19 3.94
N GLN A 22 -8.06 10.06 4.67
CA GLN A 22 -7.88 10.77 5.93
C GLN A 22 -6.67 11.71 5.92
N GLY A 23 -6.18 12.04 4.72
CA GLY A 23 -5.07 12.97 4.58
C GLY A 23 -3.72 12.31 4.33
N GLN A 24 -3.59 11.04 4.63
CA GLN A 24 -2.33 10.31 4.45
C GLN A 24 -1.94 10.18 2.98
N GLU A 25 -2.89 10.28 2.09
CA GLU A 25 -2.60 10.26 0.65
C GLU A 25 -1.73 11.44 0.24
N GLN A 26 -1.69 12.50 1.05
CA GLN A 26 -0.83 13.64 0.77
C GLN A 26 0.65 13.29 0.88
N ASP A 27 0.99 12.25 1.62
CA ASP A 27 2.35 11.76 1.73
C ASP A 27 2.74 10.90 0.52
N LEU A 28 1.78 10.65 -0.37
CA LEU A 28 1.96 9.82 -1.56
C LEU A 28 1.49 10.62 -2.78
N PRO A 29 2.18 11.73 -3.10
CA PRO A 29 1.69 12.67 -4.12
C PRO A 29 1.70 12.06 -5.51
N PRO A 30 1.04 12.72 -6.47
CA PRO A 30 1.08 12.28 -7.87
C PRO A 30 2.50 12.06 -8.34
N GLY A 31 2.71 10.96 -9.07
CA GLY A 31 4.03 10.59 -9.57
C GLY A 31 4.84 9.74 -8.63
N THR A 32 4.33 9.47 -7.42
CA THR A 32 5.03 8.56 -6.51
C THR A 32 5.22 7.21 -7.19
N VAL A 33 6.47 6.71 -7.15
CA VAL A 33 6.82 5.43 -7.77
C VAL A 33 6.84 4.35 -6.71
N PHE A 34 6.20 3.22 -7.03
CA PHE A 34 6.12 2.08 -6.13
C PHE A 34 6.79 0.86 -6.75
N LEU A 35 7.25 -0.04 -5.90
CA LEU A 35 7.75 -1.36 -6.27
C LEU A 35 6.91 -2.42 -5.57
N ARG A 36 6.65 -3.52 -6.23
CA ARG A 36 6.05 -4.70 -5.58
C ARG A 36 7.17 -5.46 -4.89
N ARG A 37 7.01 -5.71 -3.60
CA ARG A 37 8.08 -6.34 -2.83
C ARG A 37 7.53 -7.13 -1.65
N ASP A 38 8.25 -8.20 -1.29
CA ASP A 38 8.00 -8.89 -0.04
C ASP A 38 8.34 -7.95 1.11
N TYR A 39 7.53 -7.98 2.15
CA TYR A 39 7.81 -7.17 3.31
C TYR A 39 8.98 -7.79 4.10
N ARG A 40 9.93 -6.95 4.47
CA ARG A 40 11.06 -7.33 5.33
C ARG A 40 11.17 -6.33 6.45
N ALA A 41 11.20 -6.83 7.69
CA ALA A 41 11.34 -5.98 8.88
C ALA A 41 12.66 -5.23 8.83
N LEU A 42 12.64 -3.96 9.21
CA LEU A 42 13.83 -3.14 9.20
C LEU A 42 14.80 -3.53 10.32
N ASN A 43 14.28 -3.71 11.54
CA ASN A 43 15.02 -4.17 12.69
C ASN A 43 14.04 -4.52 13.80
N GLU A 44 14.56 -4.86 14.98
CA GLU A 44 13.72 -5.30 16.10
C GLU A 44 12.76 -4.23 16.62
N ARG A 45 13.08 -2.97 16.38
CA ARG A 45 12.21 -1.86 16.81
C ARG A 45 11.22 -1.46 15.74
N TRP A 46 11.41 -1.96 14.54
CA TRP A 46 10.56 -1.64 13.40
C TRP A 46 10.32 -2.94 12.64
N GLU A 47 9.50 -3.81 13.22
CA GLU A 47 9.33 -5.18 12.75
C GLU A 47 8.06 -5.39 11.94
N HIS A 48 7.26 -4.33 11.76
CA HIS A 48 6.07 -4.38 10.92
C HIS A 48 5.76 -2.98 10.41
N ASP A 49 4.85 -2.91 9.43
CA ASP A 49 4.33 -1.65 8.92
C ASP A 49 2.84 -1.82 8.68
N HIS A 50 2.19 -0.72 8.34
CA HIS A 50 0.77 -0.73 8.01
C HIS A 50 0.57 -0.06 6.65
N CYS A 51 -0.48 -0.49 5.94
CA CYS A 51 -0.87 0.19 4.71
C CYS A 51 -1.21 1.64 5.03
N GLU A 52 -0.63 2.57 4.27
CA GLU A 52 -0.88 4.01 4.48
C GLU A 52 -2.35 4.36 4.31
N MET A 53 -3.10 3.59 3.52
CA MET A 53 -4.47 3.92 3.20
C MET A 53 -5.49 3.21 4.09
N CYS A 54 -5.35 1.91 4.28
CA CYS A 54 -6.36 1.13 5.01
C CYS A 54 -5.89 0.57 6.34
N TRP A 55 -4.61 0.78 6.67
CA TRP A 55 -4.03 0.34 7.92
C TRP A 55 -3.86 -1.18 8.05
N ALA A 56 -3.99 -1.94 6.95
CA ALA A 56 -3.71 -3.37 6.97
C ALA A 56 -2.26 -3.60 7.39
N LYS A 57 -2.03 -4.66 8.17
CA LYS A 57 -0.72 -4.90 8.77
C LYS A 57 0.17 -5.74 7.85
N PHE A 58 1.40 -5.30 7.68
CA PHE A 58 2.46 -6.05 7.00
C PHE A 58 3.42 -6.62 8.02
N MET A 59 3.77 -7.90 7.87
CA MET A 59 4.77 -8.55 8.72
C MET A 59 5.71 -9.39 7.89
N ASP A 60 6.89 -9.62 8.44
CA ASP A 60 7.95 -10.40 7.80
C ASP A 60 7.94 -11.83 8.38
N PRO A 61 7.57 -12.84 7.56
CA PRO A 61 7.53 -14.22 8.07
C PRO A 61 8.92 -14.77 8.39
N HIS A 62 9.96 -14.13 7.91
CA HIS A 62 11.34 -14.58 8.15
C HIS A 62 12.00 -13.89 9.34
N PHE A 63 11.31 -12.97 9.97
CA PHE A 63 11.88 -12.23 11.09
C PHE A 63 12.08 -13.12 12.31
N SER A 64 11.11 -13.97 12.62
CA SER A 64 11.19 -14.90 13.73
C SER A 64 10.15 -16.00 13.56
N ALA A 65 10.32 -17.10 14.31
CA ALA A 65 9.31 -18.15 14.33
C ALA A 65 7.97 -17.64 14.86
N GLY A 66 8.02 -16.72 15.84
CA GLY A 66 6.80 -16.11 16.36
C GLY A 66 6.04 -15.31 15.32
N HIS A 67 6.77 -14.57 14.48
CA HIS A 67 6.15 -13.82 13.39
C HIS A 67 5.51 -14.76 12.37
N ALA A 68 6.22 -15.83 12.00
CA ALA A 68 5.67 -16.81 11.05
C ALA A 68 4.40 -17.45 11.61
N GLN A 69 4.39 -17.79 12.90
CA GLN A 69 3.22 -18.38 13.52
C GLN A 69 2.05 -17.39 13.56
N PHE A 70 2.32 -16.16 13.94
CA PHE A 70 1.28 -15.13 13.99
C PHE A 70 0.64 -14.95 12.62
N ILE A 71 1.45 -14.85 11.57
CA ILE A 71 0.95 -14.70 10.20
C ILE A 71 0.07 -15.88 9.82
N GLY A 72 0.48 -17.09 10.19
CA GLY A 72 -0.30 -18.29 9.89
C GLY A 72 -1.67 -18.30 10.58
N GLU A 73 -1.77 -17.65 11.74
CA GLU A 73 -3.01 -17.59 12.51
C GLU A 73 -3.87 -16.39 12.18
N HIS A 74 -3.33 -15.42 11.43
CA HIS A 74 -4.03 -14.17 11.08
C HIS A 74 -3.98 -13.95 9.58
N PRO A 75 -4.92 -14.54 8.82
CA PRO A 75 -4.86 -14.49 7.35
C PRO A 75 -5.00 -13.09 6.77
N ASP A 76 -5.41 -12.11 7.56
CA ASP A 76 -5.50 -10.72 7.12
C ASP A 76 -4.15 -10.00 7.14
N VAL A 77 -3.13 -10.59 7.76
CA VAL A 77 -1.77 -10.02 7.75
C VAL A 77 -1.14 -10.23 6.39
N LEU A 78 -0.50 -9.18 5.87
CA LEU A 78 0.08 -9.18 4.54
C LEU A 78 1.59 -9.39 4.61
N THR A 79 2.13 -10.09 3.62
CA THR A 79 3.57 -10.32 3.51
C THR A 79 4.17 -9.74 2.24
N VAL A 80 3.32 -9.25 1.34
CA VAL A 80 3.71 -8.64 0.08
C VAL A 80 2.90 -7.36 -0.11
N GLY A 81 3.52 -6.34 -0.65
CA GLY A 81 2.80 -5.10 -0.94
C GLY A 81 3.52 -4.22 -1.92
N LEU A 82 3.05 -3.00 -2.03
CA LEU A 82 3.65 -1.96 -2.85
C LEU A 82 4.38 -1.01 -1.91
N VAL A 83 5.64 -0.75 -2.19
CA VAL A 83 6.46 0.11 -1.34
C VAL A 83 7.02 1.25 -2.18
N THR A 84 7.08 2.44 -1.59
CA THR A 84 7.64 3.60 -2.30
C THR A 84 9.11 3.35 -2.64
N LYS A 85 9.51 3.77 -3.84
CA LYS A 85 10.87 3.62 -4.31
C LYS A 85 11.70 4.79 -3.78
N VAL A 86 12.36 4.57 -2.65
CA VAL A 86 13.21 5.57 -2.00
C VAL A 86 14.52 4.92 -1.61
N GLU A 87 15.54 5.72 -1.35
CA GLU A 87 16.88 5.19 -1.04
C GLU A 87 17.00 4.72 0.39
N GLU A 88 16.36 5.42 1.32
CA GLU A 88 16.45 5.07 2.73
C GLU A 88 15.26 4.24 3.16
N ARG A 89 15.53 3.04 3.66
CA ARG A 89 14.47 2.11 4.05
C ARG A 89 13.54 2.69 5.10
N ARG A 90 14.05 3.50 6.01
CA ARG A 90 13.21 4.09 7.05
C ARG A 90 12.19 5.09 6.52
N LEU A 91 12.35 5.52 5.27
CA LEU A 91 11.42 6.44 4.62
C LEU A 91 10.42 5.71 3.72
N GLU A 92 10.53 4.40 3.62
CA GLU A 92 9.60 3.61 2.81
C GLU A 92 8.20 3.67 3.38
N ARG A 93 7.21 3.77 2.48
CA ARG A 93 5.80 3.72 2.84
C ARG A 93 5.16 2.60 2.08
N TRP A 94 4.29 1.86 2.74
CA TRP A 94 3.70 0.65 2.20
C TRP A 94 2.22 0.86 1.91
N VAL A 95 1.75 0.28 0.80
CA VAL A 95 0.35 0.28 0.40
C VAL A 95 0.00 -1.14 -0.01
N CYS A 96 -1.15 -1.62 0.45
CA CYS A 96 -1.58 -2.97 0.08
C CYS A 96 -2.08 -3.01 -1.37
N GLY A 97 -2.11 -4.21 -1.95
CA GLY A 97 -2.55 -4.38 -3.33
C GLY A 97 -3.92 -3.77 -3.61
N PRO A 98 -4.96 -4.11 -2.84
CA PRO A 98 -6.28 -3.53 -3.07
C PRO A 98 -6.32 -2.01 -3.03
N CYS A 99 -5.61 -1.38 -2.08
CA CYS A 99 -5.58 0.08 -2.02
C CYS A 99 -4.83 0.67 -3.21
N PHE A 100 -3.74 0.02 -3.63
CA PHE A 100 -3.02 0.48 -4.81
C PHE A 100 -3.94 0.46 -6.03
N GLU A 101 -4.68 -0.64 -6.21
CA GLU A 101 -5.61 -0.74 -7.34
C GLU A 101 -6.69 0.34 -7.29
N ASP A 102 -7.20 0.63 -6.10
CA ASP A 102 -8.28 1.59 -5.95
C ASP A 102 -7.84 3.03 -6.16
N PHE A 103 -6.62 3.38 -5.78
CA PHE A 103 -6.18 4.77 -5.74
C PHE A 103 -5.13 5.15 -6.77
N ALA A 104 -4.41 4.19 -7.36
CA ALA A 104 -3.25 4.50 -8.19
C ALA A 104 -3.60 5.39 -9.39
N THR A 105 -4.68 5.10 -10.07
CA THR A 105 -5.06 5.88 -11.24
C THR A 105 -5.43 7.30 -10.85
N GLU A 106 -6.26 7.44 -9.83
CA GLU A 106 -6.72 8.75 -9.38
C GLU A 106 -5.55 9.60 -8.88
N LEU A 107 -4.66 9.00 -8.10
CA LEU A 107 -3.56 9.71 -7.46
C LEU A 107 -2.29 9.69 -8.29
N CYS A 108 -2.36 9.15 -9.51
CA CYS A 108 -1.23 9.12 -10.45
C CYS A 108 0.00 8.43 -9.87
N TRP A 109 -0.20 7.34 -9.15
CA TRP A 109 0.90 6.52 -8.68
C TRP A 109 1.42 5.66 -9.82
N VAL A 110 2.70 5.36 -9.80
CA VAL A 110 3.39 4.63 -10.87
C VAL A 110 3.96 3.34 -10.29
N LEU A 111 3.71 2.22 -10.95
CA LEU A 111 4.33 0.96 -10.57
C LEU A 111 5.57 0.74 -11.43
N SER A 112 6.72 0.65 -10.78
CA SER A 112 7.97 0.38 -11.47
C SER A 112 8.06 -1.10 -11.84
N ALA A 113 8.59 -1.39 -13.01
CA ALA A 113 8.81 -2.77 -13.44
C ALA A 113 10.08 -3.37 -12.83
N ALA A 114 10.93 -2.56 -12.24
CA ALA A 114 12.21 -3.02 -11.72
C ALA A 114 12.11 -3.57 -10.30
#